data_e77006ed2c28180447a8e3e9fffbb827
#
_entry.id   e77006ed2c28180447a8e3e9fffbb827
#
_cell.length_a   1.000
_cell.length_b   1.000
_cell.length_c   1.000
_cell.angle_alpha   90.00
_cell.angle_beta   90.00
_cell.angle_gamma   90.00
#
_symmetry.space_group_name_H-M   'P 1'
#
loop_
_entity.id
_entity.type
_entity.pdbx_description
1 polymer ?
#
loop_
_entity_poly.entity_id
_entity_poly.type
_entity_poly.pdbx_seq_one_letter_code
_entity_poly.pdbx_strand_id
1 'polypeptide(L)'
;GGAPRLLEINPRVWGTFPLTRASGSDFAYSWFCLAANLPLPEEQPAAPVRMVYYPADFAAALGYLKSGKPGQFFAVLQDFINPAVKNGLADKKDPAPARAYFRNLFCRGGHK
;
A
#
# COMPACT_ATOMS: atom_id res chain seq x y z
N GLY A 1 5.08 19.52 30.65
CA GLY A 1 4.34 18.87 29.56
C GLY A 1 3.05 19.61 29.32
N GLY A 2 2.85 20.13 28.09
CA GLY A 2 1.59 20.78 27.69
C GLY A 2 0.57 19.74 27.19
N ALA A 3 -0.70 20.10 27.17
CA ALA A 3 -1.75 19.28 26.56
C ALA A 3 -1.47 19.12 25.04
N PRO A 4 -1.73 17.96 24.46
CA PRO A 4 -1.58 17.76 23.02
C PRO A 4 -2.53 18.70 22.27
N ARG A 5 -2.03 19.29 21.18
CA ARG A 5 -2.81 20.17 20.30
C ARG A 5 -2.93 19.54 18.94
N LEU A 6 -4.14 19.47 18.40
CA LEU A 6 -4.36 19.08 17.03
C LEU A 6 -3.87 20.20 16.10
N LEU A 7 -2.89 19.90 15.24
CA LEU A 7 -2.34 20.87 14.31
C LEU A 7 -3.04 20.81 12.95
N GLU A 8 -3.31 19.62 12.46
CA GLU A 8 -3.89 19.40 11.13
C GLU A 8 -4.61 18.06 11.07
N ILE A 9 -5.67 17.98 10.28
CA ILE A 9 -6.31 16.74 9.86
C ILE A 9 -6.08 16.62 8.35
N ASN A 10 -5.36 15.59 7.93
CA ASN A 10 -5.19 15.28 6.52
C ASN A 10 -6.31 14.32 6.08
N PRO A 11 -7.33 14.78 5.32
CA PRO A 11 -8.47 13.96 4.93
C PRO A 11 -8.15 12.98 3.79
N ARG A 12 -6.92 13.03 3.28
CA ARG A 12 -6.50 12.18 2.17
C ARG A 12 -6.13 10.78 2.65
N VAL A 13 -6.62 9.78 1.92
CA VAL A 13 -6.19 8.39 2.11
C VAL A 13 -4.69 8.25 1.87
N TRP A 14 -3.98 7.62 2.78
CA TRP A 14 -2.54 7.42 2.70
C TRP A 14 -2.16 6.25 1.79
N GLY A 15 -0.92 6.25 1.27
CA GLY A 15 -0.47 5.28 0.26
C GLY A 15 -0.49 3.82 0.73
N THR A 16 -0.35 3.57 2.04
CA THR A 16 -0.39 2.22 2.62
C THR A 16 -1.80 1.78 3.06
N PHE A 17 -2.84 2.53 2.68
CA PHE A 17 -4.22 2.19 3.02
C PHE A 17 -4.63 0.74 2.64
N PRO A 18 -4.22 0.16 1.50
CA PRO A 18 -4.52 -1.24 1.19
C PRO A 18 -3.94 -2.24 2.20
N LEU A 19 -2.87 -1.88 2.92
CA LEU A 19 -2.28 -2.71 3.96
C LEU A 19 -3.23 -2.89 5.15
N THR A 20 -3.98 -1.85 5.53
CA THR A 20 -4.95 -1.93 6.64
C THR A 20 -6.03 -2.96 6.33
N ARG A 21 -6.57 -2.93 5.12
CA ARG A 21 -7.56 -3.90 4.67
C ARG A 21 -6.98 -5.33 4.64
N ALA A 22 -5.74 -5.47 4.17
CA ALA A 22 -5.07 -6.77 4.13
C ALA A 22 -4.79 -7.34 5.54
N SER A 23 -4.58 -6.47 6.55
CA SER A 23 -4.40 -6.86 7.95
C SER A 23 -5.69 -7.17 8.70
N GLY A 24 -6.86 -6.97 8.06
CA GLY A 24 -8.16 -7.22 8.68
C GLY A 24 -8.89 -5.97 9.19
N SER A 25 -8.29 -4.78 9.08
CA SER A 25 -8.91 -3.51 9.50
C SER A 25 -9.53 -2.80 8.29
N ASP A 26 -10.84 -2.75 8.20
CA ASP A 26 -11.53 -2.05 7.10
C ASP A 26 -11.90 -0.61 7.51
N PHE A 27 -10.91 0.29 7.45
CA PHE A 27 -11.11 1.71 7.73
C PHE A 27 -12.14 2.36 6.81
N ALA A 28 -12.22 1.94 5.53
CA ALA A 28 -13.20 2.51 4.61
C ALA A 28 -14.62 2.21 5.05
N TYR A 29 -14.88 1.00 5.49
CA TYR A 29 -16.18 0.60 6.00
C TYR A 29 -16.49 1.29 7.34
N SER A 30 -15.50 1.42 8.23
CA SER A 30 -15.65 2.15 9.48
C SER A 30 -16.00 3.64 9.24
N TRP A 31 -15.35 4.28 8.28
CA TRP A 31 -15.69 5.66 7.88
C TRP A 31 -17.10 5.76 7.28
N PHE A 32 -17.49 4.79 6.47
CA PHE A 32 -18.87 4.74 5.96
C PHE A 32 -19.87 4.61 7.10
N CYS A 33 -19.64 3.72 8.06
CA CYS A 33 -20.51 3.54 9.22
C CYS A 33 -20.63 4.85 10.02
N LEU A 34 -19.50 5.53 10.29
CA LEU A 34 -19.52 6.83 10.97
C LEU A 34 -20.32 7.88 10.20
N ALA A 35 -20.10 8.01 8.90
CA ALA A 35 -20.79 8.98 8.07
C ALA A 35 -22.29 8.69 7.94
N ALA A 36 -22.67 7.41 7.95
CA ALA A 36 -24.06 6.98 7.86
C ALA A 36 -24.75 6.83 9.23
N ASN A 37 -24.06 7.19 10.33
CA ASN A 37 -24.56 7.02 11.71
C ASN A 37 -24.97 5.57 12.02
N LEU A 38 -24.20 4.61 11.50
CA LEU A 38 -24.35 3.18 11.74
C LEU A 38 -23.42 2.72 12.87
N PRO A 39 -23.70 1.58 13.51
CA PRO A 39 -22.77 0.96 14.46
C PRO A 39 -21.43 0.67 13.79
N LEU A 40 -20.34 0.95 14.50
CA LEU A 40 -19.01 0.57 14.03
C LEU A 40 -18.87 -0.95 13.99
N PRO A 41 -18.16 -1.50 12.99
CA PRO A 41 -17.84 -2.92 12.98
C PRO A 41 -16.98 -3.29 14.20
N GLU A 42 -17.12 -4.51 14.65
CA GLU A 42 -16.27 -5.05 15.72
C GLU A 42 -14.82 -5.07 15.25
N GLU A 43 -13.92 -4.50 16.06
CA GLU A 43 -12.49 -4.50 15.75
C GLU A 43 -11.95 -5.93 15.78
N GLN A 44 -11.40 -6.35 14.65
CA GLN A 44 -10.63 -7.59 14.55
C GLN A 44 -9.16 -7.30 14.88
N PRO A 45 -8.47 -8.18 15.63
CA PRO A 45 -7.05 -8.02 15.84
C PRO A 45 -6.31 -7.97 14.52
N ALA A 46 -5.50 -6.92 14.30
CA ALA A 46 -4.74 -6.77 13.08
C ALA A 46 -3.73 -7.92 12.91
N ALA A 47 -3.83 -8.64 11.81
CA ALA A 47 -2.84 -9.66 11.48
C ALA A 47 -1.57 -9.01 10.91
N PRO A 48 -0.37 -9.52 11.25
CA PRO A 48 0.86 -9.05 10.65
C PRO A 48 0.87 -9.40 9.15
N VAL A 49 0.93 -8.38 8.30
CA VAL A 49 0.91 -8.53 6.84
C VAL A 49 2.08 -7.79 6.22
N ARG A 50 2.76 -8.43 5.26
CA ARG A 50 3.73 -7.79 4.38
C ARG A 50 3.06 -7.45 3.05
N MET A 51 3.41 -6.29 2.51
CA MET A 51 2.86 -5.82 1.25
C MET A 51 3.96 -5.19 0.40
N VAL A 52 3.89 -5.42 -0.90
CA VAL A 52 4.79 -4.83 -1.90
C VAL A 52 3.99 -3.98 -2.89
N TYR A 53 4.63 -2.93 -3.39
CA TYR A 53 4.17 -2.12 -4.51
C TYR A 53 5.11 -2.34 -5.69
N TYR A 54 4.77 -3.26 -6.57
CA TYR A 54 5.66 -3.73 -7.63
C TYR A 54 6.51 -2.66 -8.32
N PRO A 55 5.96 -1.56 -8.83
CA PRO A 55 6.82 -0.61 -9.55
C PRO A 55 7.81 0.13 -8.65
N ALA A 56 7.36 0.55 -7.46
CA ALA A 56 8.19 1.32 -6.54
C ALA A 56 9.25 0.45 -5.88
N ASP A 57 8.88 -0.74 -5.40
CA ASP A 57 9.80 -1.65 -4.75
C ASP A 57 10.80 -2.26 -5.74
N PHE A 58 10.41 -2.47 -7.00
CA PHE A 58 11.34 -2.88 -8.04
C PHE A 58 12.37 -1.79 -8.35
N ALA A 59 11.94 -0.53 -8.43
CA ALA A 59 12.86 0.59 -8.60
C ALA A 59 13.82 0.74 -7.41
N ALA A 60 13.32 0.53 -6.18
CA ALA A 60 14.14 0.52 -4.98
C ALA A 60 15.14 -0.65 -4.99
N ALA A 61 14.72 -1.84 -5.42
CA ALA A 61 15.60 -3.01 -5.57
C ALA A 61 16.77 -2.70 -6.51
N LEU A 62 16.50 -2.11 -7.68
CA LEU A 62 17.56 -1.68 -8.60
C LEU A 62 18.48 -0.64 -7.97
N GLY A 63 17.95 0.25 -7.13
CA GLY A 63 18.72 1.21 -6.35
C GLY A 63 19.68 0.53 -5.38
N TYR A 64 19.25 -0.53 -4.69
CA TYR A 64 20.13 -1.33 -3.82
C TYR A 64 21.25 -2.01 -4.58
N LEU A 65 20.96 -2.56 -5.75
CA LEU A 65 21.98 -3.17 -6.60
C LEU A 65 23.06 -2.16 -7.01
N LYS A 66 22.63 -0.98 -7.47
CA LYS A 66 23.55 0.13 -7.84
C LYS A 66 24.37 0.64 -6.66
N SER A 67 23.84 0.55 -5.44
CA SER A 67 24.52 0.96 -4.21
C SER A 67 25.40 -0.12 -3.58
N GLY A 68 25.66 -1.22 -4.28
CA GLY A 68 26.50 -2.33 -3.80
C GLY A 68 25.87 -3.13 -2.66
N LYS A 69 24.56 -3.19 -2.58
CA LYS A 69 23.80 -3.92 -1.55
C LYS A 69 22.99 -5.09 -2.14
N PRO A 70 23.67 -6.11 -2.73
CA PRO A 70 22.97 -7.19 -3.43
C PRO A 70 22.04 -8.02 -2.53
N GLY A 71 22.39 -8.17 -1.24
CA GLY A 71 21.51 -8.88 -0.30
C GLY A 71 20.13 -8.24 -0.14
N GLN A 72 20.03 -6.91 -0.13
CA GLN A 72 18.76 -6.20 -0.08
C GLN A 72 17.98 -6.32 -1.39
N PHE A 73 18.67 -6.31 -2.52
CA PHE A 73 18.06 -6.59 -3.81
C PHE A 73 17.38 -7.96 -3.84
N PHE A 74 18.11 -9.03 -3.44
CA PHE A 74 17.53 -10.37 -3.41
C PHE A 74 16.39 -10.50 -2.40
N ALA A 75 16.44 -9.82 -1.25
CA ALA A 75 15.36 -9.83 -0.28
C ALA A 75 14.05 -9.25 -0.88
N VAL A 76 14.14 -8.15 -1.64
CA VAL A 76 12.97 -7.59 -2.34
C VAL A 76 12.46 -8.55 -3.42
N LEU A 77 13.35 -9.20 -4.17
CA LEU A 77 12.92 -10.19 -5.17
C LEU A 77 12.21 -11.40 -4.54
N GLN A 78 12.66 -11.86 -3.38
CA GLN A 78 11.98 -12.92 -2.63
C GLN A 78 10.56 -12.51 -2.23
N ASP A 79 10.35 -11.26 -1.83
CA ASP A 79 9.01 -10.77 -1.51
C ASP A 79 8.06 -10.77 -2.73
N PHE A 80 8.57 -10.55 -3.93
CA PHE A 80 7.76 -10.59 -5.15
C PHE A 80 7.23 -11.98 -5.51
N ILE A 81 7.96 -13.03 -5.17
CA ILE A 81 7.57 -14.41 -5.44
C ILE A 81 6.92 -15.10 -4.23
N ASN A 82 6.93 -14.47 -3.07
CA ASN A 82 6.36 -15.03 -1.85
C ASN A 82 4.83 -14.89 -1.84
N PRO A 83 4.08 -16.01 -1.83
CA PRO A 83 2.61 -15.98 -1.86
C PRO A 83 1.98 -15.37 -0.59
N ALA A 84 2.72 -15.32 0.51
CA ALA A 84 2.26 -14.69 1.75
C ALA A 84 2.33 -13.15 1.70
N VAL A 85 3.11 -12.58 0.78
CA VAL A 85 3.23 -11.14 0.59
C VAL A 85 2.12 -10.66 -0.33
N LYS A 86 1.39 -9.64 0.12
CA LYS A 86 0.29 -9.04 -0.66
C LYS A 86 0.82 -7.99 -1.62
N ASN A 87 0.11 -7.80 -2.73
CA ASN A 87 0.40 -6.71 -3.66
C ASN A 87 -0.55 -5.53 -3.39
N GLY A 88 0.00 -4.34 -3.16
CA GLY A 88 -0.79 -3.13 -2.88
C GLY A 88 -1.44 -2.49 -4.11
N LEU A 89 -1.00 -2.86 -5.33
CA LEU A 89 -1.50 -2.31 -6.57
C LEU A 89 -2.38 -3.28 -7.35
N ALA A 90 -2.04 -4.57 -7.32
CA ALA A 90 -2.73 -5.58 -8.12
C ALA A 90 -3.66 -6.44 -7.25
N ASP A 91 -4.95 -6.37 -7.57
CA ASP A 91 -5.97 -7.28 -7.05
C ASP A 91 -6.45 -8.19 -8.19
N LYS A 92 -6.53 -9.50 -7.93
CA LYS A 92 -7.04 -10.47 -8.89
C LYS A 92 -8.52 -10.23 -9.23
N LYS A 93 -9.28 -9.68 -8.28
CA LYS A 93 -10.71 -9.38 -8.45
C LYS A 93 -10.95 -8.07 -9.18
N ASP A 94 -9.99 -7.12 -9.08
CA ASP A 94 -10.05 -5.83 -9.76
C ASP A 94 -8.68 -5.47 -10.34
N PRO A 95 -8.37 -5.89 -11.57
CA PRO A 95 -7.09 -5.58 -12.23
C PRO A 95 -7.06 -4.17 -12.85
N ALA A 96 -8.16 -3.41 -12.84
CA ALA A 96 -8.25 -2.13 -13.52
C ALA A 96 -7.28 -1.08 -12.97
N PRO A 97 -7.08 -0.91 -11.65
CA PRO A 97 -6.11 0.05 -11.11
C PRO A 97 -4.68 -0.25 -11.54
N ALA A 98 -4.29 -1.53 -11.51
CA ALA A 98 -2.95 -1.94 -11.93
C ALA A 98 -2.72 -1.65 -13.44
N ARG A 99 -3.69 -1.98 -14.29
CA ARG A 99 -3.61 -1.67 -15.74
C ARG A 99 -3.52 -0.17 -15.99
N ALA A 100 -4.32 0.65 -15.30
CA ALA A 100 -4.28 2.10 -15.43
C ALA A 100 -2.93 2.66 -14.99
N TYR A 101 -2.37 2.16 -13.89
CA TYR A 101 -1.06 2.57 -13.40
C TYR A 101 0.04 2.29 -14.43
N PHE A 102 0.13 1.05 -14.93
CA PHE A 102 1.14 0.68 -15.92
C PHE A 102 0.96 1.45 -17.22
N ARG A 103 -0.27 1.62 -17.73
CA ARG A 103 -0.52 2.44 -18.91
C ARG A 103 0.02 3.86 -18.73
N ASN A 104 -0.26 4.49 -17.58
CA ASN A 104 0.19 5.85 -17.31
C ASN A 104 1.71 5.95 -17.14
N LEU A 105 2.37 4.92 -16.63
CA LEU A 105 3.82 4.85 -16.51
C LEU A 105 4.49 4.88 -17.88
N PHE A 106 3.97 4.11 -18.84
CA PHE A 106 4.49 4.05 -20.21
C PHE A 106 4.11 5.28 -21.03
N CYS A 107 2.92 5.85 -20.84
CA CYS A 107 2.50 7.06 -21.58
C CYS A 107 3.24 8.32 -21.10
N ARG A 108 3.69 8.42 -19.85
CA ARG A 108 4.47 9.55 -19.36
C ARG A 108 5.92 9.57 -19.84
N GLY A 109 6.46 8.46 -20.32
CA GLY A 109 7.81 8.39 -20.88
C GLY A 109 7.98 9.07 -22.24
N GLY A 110 6.91 9.55 -22.88
CA GLY A 110 6.93 10.15 -24.21
C GLY A 110 6.97 11.68 -24.26
N HIS A 111 6.99 12.37 -23.13
CA HIS A 111 7.14 13.82 -23.08
C HIS A 111 8.42 14.20 -22.32
N LYS A 112 9.53 14.20 -23.02
CA LYS A 112 10.72 14.98 -22.71
C LYS A 112 11.07 15.81 -23.95
#